data_f7fff8e00e6e8d960a9ee817a3668ba8
#
_entry.id   f7fff8e00e6e8d960a9ee817a3668ba8
#
_cell.length_a   1.000
_cell.length_b   1.000
_cell.length_c   1.000
_cell.angle_alpha   90.00
_cell.angle_beta   90.00
_cell.angle_gamma   90.00
#
_symmetry.space_group_name_H-M   'P 1'
#
loop_
_entity.id
_entity.type
_entity.pdbx_description
1 polymer ?
#
loop_
_entity_poly.entity_id
_entity_poly.type
_entity_poly.pdbx_seq_one_letter_code
_entity_poly.pdbx_strand_id
1 'polypeptide(L)'
;MSHDYRPGDVLLLECPFTETAVTGVTRYHVSVRWPWLEVDPQAESIRWNGQRALPTPTAREWEIFRTEPAESTLKPGDACLVGIPATVVHVQAVHRFDPPLVTGMLPRPASYLEVLQQGETHDSSFEDQGYTIDPAGGEPIRIELFFRPYAFLELGDEVADRNGRAWRFDAAWNWHPFDGEQAGTPTWPLKLITRHGEPTPTEAEEVGQATAVGSHSDELDRWSVLTHARPAAHQQ
;
A
#
# COMPACT_ATOMS: atom_id res chain seq x y z
N MET A 1 -13.16 -11.03 -3.48
CA MET A 1 -13.01 -10.15 -4.65
C MET A 1 -11.55 -9.73 -4.68
N SER A 2 -10.83 -10.04 -5.76
CA SER A 2 -9.45 -9.56 -5.89
C SER A 2 -9.50 -8.06 -6.18
N HIS A 3 -9.08 -7.24 -5.22
CA HIS A 3 -8.93 -5.81 -5.46
C HIS A 3 -7.67 -5.60 -6.32
N ASP A 4 -7.84 -4.91 -7.45
CA ASP A 4 -6.72 -4.52 -8.29
C ASP A 4 -6.07 -3.24 -7.72
N TYR A 5 -5.22 -3.42 -6.70
CA TYR A 5 -4.46 -2.32 -6.11
C TYR A 5 -3.41 -1.78 -7.08
N ARG A 6 -3.09 -0.47 -6.96
CA ARG A 6 -2.16 0.24 -7.84
C ARG A 6 -1.21 1.12 -7.02
N PRO A 7 0.01 1.36 -7.50
CA PRO A 7 0.86 2.40 -6.93
C PRO A 7 0.12 3.75 -6.90
N GLY A 8 0.21 4.44 -5.78
CA GLY A 8 -0.50 5.70 -5.53
C GLY A 8 -1.86 5.54 -4.82
N ASP A 9 -2.45 4.34 -4.77
CA ASP A 9 -3.67 4.12 -3.98
C ASP A 9 -3.43 4.51 -2.52
N VAL A 10 -4.39 5.18 -1.92
CA VAL A 10 -4.43 5.46 -0.48
C VAL A 10 -5.40 4.49 0.16
N LEU A 11 -4.93 3.74 1.15
CA LEU A 11 -5.68 2.68 1.80
C LEU A 11 -5.87 3.01 3.27
N LEU A 12 -7.00 2.57 3.83
CA LEU A 12 -7.22 2.47 5.26
C LEU A 12 -7.01 1.01 5.68
N LEU A 13 -6.08 0.78 6.58
CA LEU A 13 -5.76 -0.53 7.13
C LEU A 13 -6.24 -0.63 8.56
N GLU A 14 -6.78 -1.79 8.92
CA GLU A 14 -7.15 -2.14 10.29
C GLU A 14 -6.96 -3.65 10.50
N CYS A 15 -6.39 -4.04 11.65
CA CYS A 15 -6.35 -5.42 12.09
C CYS A 15 -6.86 -5.49 13.53
N PRO A 16 -7.89 -6.30 13.84
CA PRO A 16 -8.39 -6.41 15.19
C PRO A 16 -7.30 -6.82 16.19
N PHE A 17 -7.27 -6.14 17.33
CA PHE A 17 -6.33 -6.48 18.39
C PHE A 17 -6.63 -7.87 18.96
N THR A 18 -5.65 -8.77 18.87
CA THR A 18 -5.75 -10.19 19.22
C THR A 18 -4.81 -10.53 20.37
N GLU A 19 -5.28 -11.34 21.31
CA GLU A 19 -4.50 -11.76 22.47
C GLU A 19 -3.26 -12.55 22.08
N THR A 20 -2.14 -12.21 22.69
CA THR A 20 -0.86 -12.89 22.54
C THR A 20 0.01 -12.75 23.79
N ALA A 21 1.23 -13.28 23.76
CA ALA A 21 2.18 -13.19 24.85
C ALA A 21 3.54 -12.66 24.37
N VAL A 22 4.15 -11.83 25.20
CA VAL A 22 5.52 -11.33 25.00
C VAL A 22 6.50 -12.46 25.25
N THR A 23 7.34 -12.75 24.27
CA THR A 23 8.35 -13.82 24.34
C THR A 23 9.76 -13.27 24.62
N GLY A 24 9.99 -12.00 24.32
CA GLY A 24 11.28 -11.34 24.55
C GLY A 24 11.18 -9.83 24.45
N VAL A 25 12.08 -9.13 25.14
CA VAL A 25 12.19 -7.68 25.07
C VAL A 25 13.67 -7.31 24.93
N THR A 26 13.95 -6.41 24.01
CA THR A 26 15.25 -5.78 23.84
C THR A 26 15.11 -4.26 23.92
N ARG A 27 16.21 -3.53 23.78
CA ARG A 27 16.15 -2.07 23.70
C ARG A 27 15.31 -1.55 22.55
N TYR A 28 15.29 -2.29 21.43
CA TYR A 28 14.71 -1.83 20.17
C TYR A 28 13.44 -2.57 19.76
N HIS A 29 13.18 -3.75 20.33
CA HIS A 29 12.08 -4.62 19.92
C HIS A 29 11.43 -5.32 21.10
N VAL A 30 10.13 -5.54 20.95
CA VAL A 30 9.34 -6.48 21.75
C VAL A 30 8.97 -7.65 20.83
N SER A 31 9.37 -8.85 21.20
CA SER A 31 8.99 -10.06 20.48
C SER A 31 7.71 -10.62 21.07
N VAL A 32 6.71 -10.88 20.23
CA VAL A 32 5.43 -11.49 20.60
C VAL A 32 5.24 -12.80 19.87
N ARG A 33 4.49 -13.73 20.46
CA ARG A 33 4.03 -14.90 19.73
C ARG A 33 3.04 -14.42 18.66
N TRP A 34 3.27 -14.83 17.39
CA TRP A 34 2.41 -14.38 16.30
C TRP A 34 1.11 -15.19 16.24
N PRO A 35 -0.07 -14.60 16.44
CA PRO A 35 -1.31 -15.36 16.60
C PRO A 35 -1.87 -15.92 15.28
N TRP A 36 -1.44 -15.42 14.14
CA TRP A 36 -2.02 -15.72 12.82
C TRP A 36 -1.13 -16.61 11.96
N LEU A 37 -0.12 -17.25 12.56
CA LEU A 37 0.75 -18.12 11.79
C LEU A 37 0.07 -19.42 11.43
N GLU A 38 0.03 -19.72 10.15
CA GLU A 38 -0.23 -21.05 9.61
C GLU A 38 0.97 -21.52 8.78
N VAL A 39 1.51 -22.66 9.18
CA VAL A 39 2.70 -23.22 8.53
C VAL A 39 2.29 -24.10 7.36
N ASP A 40 2.94 -23.95 6.20
CA ASP A 40 2.75 -24.84 5.06
C ASP A 40 3.30 -26.23 5.39
N PRO A 41 2.46 -27.29 5.52
CA PRO A 41 2.91 -28.64 5.85
C PRO A 41 3.77 -29.28 4.75
N GLN A 42 3.83 -28.68 3.56
CA GLN A 42 4.65 -29.12 2.42
C GLN A 42 6.00 -28.39 2.35
N ALA A 43 6.24 -27.42 3.23
CA ALA A 43 7.51 -26.72 3.24
C ALA A 43 8.64 -27.62 3.74
N GLU A 44 9.72 -27.74 2.96
CA GLU A 44 10.89 -28.56 3.31
C GLU A 44 11.63 -28.05 4.56
N SER A 45 11.59 -26.75 4.81
CA SER A 45 12.14 -26.14 6.02
C SER A 45 11.49 -24.82 6.34
N ILE A 46 11.15 -24.60 7.59
CA ILE A 46 10.66 -23.32 8.09
C ILE A 46 11.66 -22.84 9.12
N ARG A 47 12.26 -21.68 8.86
CA ARG A 47 13.21 -21.06 9.78
C ARG A 47 12.54 -20.13 10.80
N TRP A 48 11.21 -20.07 10.80
CA TRP A 48 10.49 -19.19 11.66
C TRP A 48 10.02 -19.87 12.95
N ASN A 49 10.21 -19.19 14.07
CA ASN A 49 9.94 -19.72 15.41
C ASN A 49 8.55 -19.33 15.96
N GLY A 50 7.65 -18.79 15.13
CA GLY A 50 6.32 -18.34 15.54
C GLY A 50 6.32 -17.01 16.34
N GLN A 51 7.38 -16.24 16.25
CA GLN A 51 7.51 -14.96 16.96
C GLN A 51 7.75 -13.84 15.95
N ARG A 52 7.20 -12.67 16.24
CA ARG A 52 7.48 -11.43 15.50
C ARG A 52 8.06 -10.39 16.42
N ALA A 53 9.10 -9.71 15.96
CA ALA A 53 9.70 -8.58 16.64
C ALA A 53 8.99 -7.30 16.19
N LEU A 54 8.40 -6.57 17.13
CA LEU A 54 7.77 -5.27 16.92
C LEU A 54 8.70 -4.19 17.44
N PRO A 55 9.00 -3.15 16.66
CA PRO A 55 9.92 -2.09 17.07
C PRO A 55 9.35 -1.28 18.25
N THR A 56 10.24 -0.92 19.17
CA THR A 56 9.90 0.07 20.19
C THR A 56 9.95 1.49 19.56
N PRO A 57 9.38 2.52 20.18
CA PRO A 57 9.43 3.89 19.67
C PRO A 57 10.84 4.45 19.41
N THR A 58 11.87 3.78 19.91
CA THR A 58 13.29 4.15 19.69
C THR A 58 13.87 3.56 18.41
N ALA A 59 13.23 2.55 17.81
CA ALA A 59 13.61 1.98 16.53
C ALA A 59 12.91 2.76 15.41
N ARG A 60 13.65 3.09 14.35
CA ARG A 60 13.08 3.67 13.13
C ARG A 60 12.79 2.53 12.17
N GLU A 61 11.62 1.96 12.25
CA GLU A 61 11.15 0.90 11.37
C GLU A 61 9.73 1.19 10.89
N TRP A 62 9.42 0.77 9.66
CA TRP A 62 8.10 0.95 9.03
C TRP A 62 7.09 -0.12 9.47
N GLU A 63 7.02 -0.40 10.79
CA GLU A 63 6.08 -1.38 11.32
C GLU A 63 4.72 -0.72 11.61
N ILE A 64 3.65 -1.37 11.15
CA ILE A 64 2.27 -0.89 11.34
C ILE A 64 1.53 -1.60 12.47
N PHE A 65 1.97 -2.80 12.86
CA PHE A 65 1.41 -3.48 14.03
C PHE A 65 1.83 -2.78 15.32
N ARG A 66 0.92 -2.78 16.28
CA ARG A 66 1.11 -2.19 17.60
C ARG A 66 0.65 -3.17 18.67
N THR A 67 1.10 -2.97 19.89
CA THR A 67 0.63 -3.72 21.05
C THR A 67 -0.20 -2.86 21.99
N GLU A 68 -1.08 -3.52 22.74
CA GLU A 68 -1.78 -2.96 23.89
C GLU A 68 -1.54 -3.88 25.10
N PRO A 69 -0.89 -3.37 26.18
CA PRO A 69 -0.29 -2.02 26.33
C PRO A 69 0.88 -1.76 25.39
N ALA A 70 1.30 -0.49 25.28
CA ALA A 70 2.38 -0.05 24.41
C ALA A 70 3.68 -0.82 24.65
N GLU A 71 4.44 -1.07 23.58
CA GLU A 71 5.67 -1.89 23.52
C GLU A 71 6.68 -1.52 24.60
N SER A 72 6.79 -0.21 24.93
CA SER A 72 7.75 0.30 25.92
C SER A 72 7.46 -0.12 27.37
N THR A 73 6.27 -0.63 27.65
CA THR A 73 5.83 -1.01 29.01
C THR A 73 5.87 -2.52 29.25
N LEU A 74 6.02 -3.31 28.20
CA LEU A 74 5.92 -4.77 28.22
C LEU A 74 7.21 -5.44 28.72
N LYS A 75 7.04 -6.61 29.34
CA LYS A 75 8.11 -7.49 29.84
C LYS A 75 7.93 -8.90 29.30
N PRO A 76 9.00 -9.69 29.21
CA PRO A 76 8.88 -11.11 28.83
C PRO A 76 7.90 -11.86 29.74
N GLY A 77 6.96 -12.58 29.14
CA GLY A 77 5.91 -13.31 29.84
C GLY A 77 4.60 -12.54 30.03
N ASP A 78 4.55 -11.24 29.76
CA ASP A 78 3.31 -10.47 29.83
C ASP A 78 2.32 -10.91 28.75
N ALA A 79 1.04 -10.90 29.09
CA ALA A 79 -0.03 -10.95 28.11
C ALA A 79 -0.24 -9.57 27.49
N CYS A 80 -0.47 -9.51 26.20
CA CYS A 80 -0.79 -8.28 25.47
C CYS A 80 -1.73 -8.55 24.31
N LEU A 81 -2.23 -7.52 23.68
CA LEU A 81 -2.93 -7.59 22.41
C LEU A 81 -1.99 -7.11 21.31
N VAL A 82 -2.12 -7.66 20.09
CA VAL A 82 -1.41 -7.21 18.89
C VAL A 82 -2.41 -6.96 17.78
N GLY A 83 -2.28 -5.85 17.05
CA GLY A 83 -3.19 -5.46 15.97
C GLY A 83 -2.67 -4.25 15.20
N ILE A 84 -3.46 -3.79 14.23
CA ILE A 84 -3.21 -2.54 13.49
C ILE A 84 -4.36 -1.60 13.84
N PRO A 85 -4.11 -0.47 14.52
CA PRO A 85 -5.12 0.57 14.67
C PRO A 85 -5.48 1.13 13.28
N ALA A 86 -6.64 1.75 13.12
CA ALA A 86 -7.03 2.38 11.87
C ALA A 86 -5.90 3.29 11.36
N THR A 87 -5.22 2.86 10.29
CA THR A 87 -3.98 3.46 9.80
C THR A 87 -4.12 3.77 8.31
N VAL A 88 -3.91 5.04 7.94
CA VAL A 88 -3.85 5.45 6.54
C VAL A 88 -2.46 5.17 5.99
N VAL A 89 -2.41 4.51 4.84
CA VAL A 89 -1.17 4.21 4.12
C VAL A 89 -1.33 4.52 2.64
N HIS A 90 -0.23 4.65 1.92
CA HIS A 90 -0.25 4.75 0.47
C HIS A 90 0.65 3.71 -0.18
N VAL A 91 0.18 3.15 -1.27
CA VAL A 91 0.85 2.06 -2.00
C VAL A 91 2.02 2.62 -2.80
N GLN A 92 3.22 2.08 -2.56
CA GLN A 92 4.43 2.39 -3.33
C GLN A 92 4.59 1.45 -4.51
N ALA A 93 4.43 0.14 -4.25
CA ALA A 93 4.57 -0.89 -5.26
C ALA A 93 3.55 -2.02 -5.05
N VAL A 94 3.24 -2.71 -6.13
CA VAL A 94 2.43 -3.93 -6.13
C VAL A 94 3.21 -5.02 -6.83
N HIS A 95 3.57 -6.07 -6.09
CA HIS A 95 4.24 -7.24 -6.62
C HIS A 95 3.22 -8.35 -6.83
N ARG A 96 3.24 -9.00 -8.00
CA ARG A 96 2.35 -10.12 -8.33
C ARG A 96 3.18 -11.35 -8.62
N PHE A 97 2.70 -12.49 -8.15
CA PHE A 97 3.38 -13.78 -8.27
C PHE A 97 2.47 -14.80 -8.96
N ASP A 98 2.94 -15.36 -10.07
CA ASP A 98 2.30 -16.46 -10.78
C ASP A 98 3.36 -17.49 -11.19
N PRO A 99 3.45 -18.65 -10.51
CA PRO A 99 2.60 -19.10 -9.39
C PRO A 99 2.84 -18.34 -8.08
N PRO A 100 1.93 -18.47 -7.08
CA PRO A 100 2.11 -17.87 -5.75
C PRO A 100 3.44 -18.23 -5.10
N LEU A 101 4.00 -17.26 -4.35
CA LEU A 101 5.34 -17.36 -3.77
C LEU A 101 5.40 -18.40 -2.65
N VAL A 102 6.40 -19.29 -2.70
CA VAL A 102 6.63 -20.29 -1.64
C VAL A 102 7.40 -19.65 -0.49
N THR A 103 6.70 -19.31 0.59
CA THR A 103 7.26 -18.67 1.78
C THR A 103 7.47 -19.62 2.97
N GLY A 104 6.89 -20.82 2.88
CA GLY A 104 6.80 -21.75 4.03
C GLY A 104 5.61 -21.45 4.95
N MET A 105 4.77 -20.48 4.61
CA MET A 105 3.56 -20.10 5.33
C MET A 105 2.33 -20.17 4.41
N LEU A 106 1.14 -20.28 5.00
CA LEU A 106 -0.15 -20.27 4.30
C LEU A 106 -0.99 -19.06 4.73
N PRO A 107 -1.81 -18.53 3.79
CA PRO A 107 -1.82 -18.86 2.36
C PRO A 107 -0.53 -18.42 1.68
N ARG A 108 -0.17 -19.03 0.56
CA ARG A 108 0.97 -18.58 -0.26
C ARG A 108 0.60 -17.28 -0.95
N PRO A 109 1.39 -16.22 -0.81
CA PRO A 109 1.04 -14.92 -1.38
C PRO A 109 1.06 -14.94 -2.91
N ALA A 110 -0.04 -14.48 -3.51
CA ALA A 110 -0.16 -14.19 -4.93
C ALA A 110 0.22 -12.72 -5.25
N SER A 111 0.24 -11.87 -4.23
CA SER A 111 0.69 -10.48 -4.37
C SER A 111 1.18 -9.92 -3.04
N TYR A 112 2.05 -8.91 -3.13
CA TYR A 112 2.42 -8.04 -2.02
C TYR A 112 2.16 -6.59 -2.37
N LEU A 113 1.74 -5.83 -1.35
CA LEU A 113 1.68 -4.37 -1.39
C LEU A 113 2.81 -3.82 -0.53
N GLU A 114 3.65 -2.97 -1.10
CA GLU A 114 4.56 -2.13 -0.33
C GLU A 114 3.88 -0.82 -0.03
N VAL A 115 3.78 -0.47 1.25
CA VAL A 115 3.05 0.71 1.70
C VAL A 115 3.87 1.57 2.64
N LEU A 116 3.66 2.88 2.56
CA LEU A 116 4.17 3.86 3.53
C LEU A 116 3.01 4.41 4.36
N GLN A 117 3.26 4.64 5.64
CA GLN A 117 2.28 5.26 6.52
C GLN A 117 2.11 6.74 6.19
N GLN A 118 0.96 7.28 6.55
CA GLN A 118 0.70 8.72 6.45
C GLN A 118 1.80 9.51 7.18
N GLY A 119 2.34 10.53 6.50
CA GLY A 119 3.44 11.36 6.99
C GLY A 119 4.83 10.83 6.64
N GLU A 120 4.94 9.65 6.04
CA GLU A 120 6.19 9.13 5.49
C GLU A 120 6.29 9.42 3.99
N THR A 121 7.51 9.66 3.53
CA THR A 121 7.81 9.91 2.12
C THR A 121 8.82 8.91 1.61
N HIS A 122 8.68 8.54 0.34
CA HIS A 122 9.66 7.67 -0.30
C HIS A 122 11.05 8.34 -0.32
N ASP A 123 12.06 7.60 0.13
CA ASP A 123 13.46 7.99 0.07
C ASP A 123 14.22 6.95 -0.76
N SER A 124 14.62 7.33 -1.97
CA SER A 124 15.32 6.46 -2.91
C SER A 124 16.68 5.95 -2.43
N SER A 125 17.17 6.40 -1.28
CA SER A 125 18.39 5.87 -0.66
C SER A 125 18.20 4.54 0.06
N PHE A 126 16.94 4.11 0.27
CA PHE A 126 16.60 2.83 0.88
C PHE A 126 16.03 1.89 -0.19
N GLU A 127 16.58 0.67 -0.28
CA GLU A 127 16.08 -0.37 -1.21
C GLU A 127 14.76 -0.97 -0.73
N ASP A 128 14.63 -1.18 0.60
CA ASP A 128 13.44 -1.77 1.24
C ASP A 128 12.80 -0.72 2.16
N GLN A 129 11.90 0.08 1.62
CA GLN A 129 11.21 1.11 2.38
C GLN A 129 9.72 0.78 2.51
N GLY A 130 9.22 0.92 3.74
CA GLY A 130 7.80 0.74 4.02
C GLY A 130 7.48 -0.64 4.59
N TYR A 131 6.20 -0.92 4.66
CA TYR A 131 5.66 -2.17 5.19
C TYR A 131 5.09 -3.02 4.06
N THR A 132 5.37 -4.32 4.08
CA THR A 132 4.85 -5.27 3.08
C THR A 132 3.62 -5.98 3.62
N ILE A 133 2.52 -5.93 2.86
CA ILE A 133 1.23 -6.55 3.19
C ILE A 133 0.91 -7.62 2.14
N ASP A 134 0.51 -8.79 2.59
CA ASP A 134 -0.20 -9.77 1.76
C ASP A 134 -1.72 -9.53 1.90
N PRO A 135 -2.42 -9.03 0.86
CA PRO A 135 -3.86 -8.78 0.95
C PRO A 135 -4.71 -10.04 1.13
N ALA A 136 -4.15 -11.21 0.81
CA ALA A 136 -4.77 -12.52 0.98
C ALA A 136 -4.14 -13.33 2.12
N GLY A 137 -3.28 -12.70 2.93
CA GLY A 137 -2.52 -13.32 4.00
C GLY A 137 -3.38 -13.88 5.14
N GLY A 138 -2.72 -14.56 6.07
CA GLY A 138 -3.37 -15.15 7.25
C GLY A 138 -3.77 -14.11 8.30
N GLU A 139 -3.17 -12.93 8.30
CA GLU A 139 -3.54 -11.84 9.19
C GLU A 139 -4.93 -11.28 8.81
N PRO A 140 -5.85 -11.06 9.77
CA PRO A 140 -7.19 -10.54 9.49
C PRO A 140 -7.18 -9.04 9.21
N ILE A 141 -6.30 -8.59 8.30
CA ILE A 141 -6.17 -7.19 7.92
C ILE A 141 -7.36 -6.82 7.03
N ARG A 142 -8.13 -5.83 7.45
CA ARG A 142 -9.11 -5.17 6.61
C ARG A 142 -8.41 -4.09 5.81
N ILE A 143 -8.58 -4.11 4.49
CA ILE A 143 -8.04 -3.13 3.57
C ILE A 143 -9.20 -2.45 2.87
N GLU A 144 -9.32 -1.14 3.02
CA GLU A 144 -10.32 -0.31 2.35
C GLU A 144 -9.62 0.69 1.43
N LEU A 145 -10.03 0.75 0.16
CA LEU A 145 -9.55 1.77 -0.77
C LEU A 145 -10.20 3.11 -0.40
N PHE A 146 -9.39 4.04 0.12
CA PHE A 146 -9.83 5.35 0.58
C PHE A 146 -9.78 6.40 -0.53
N PHE A 147 -8.72 6.37 -1.35
CA PHE A 147 -8.58 7.26 -2.51
C PHE A 147 -7.71 6.60 -3.58
N ARG A 148 -8.07 6.78 -4.84
CA ARG A 148 -7.29 6.36 -6.01
C ARG A 148 -7.07 7.57 -6.91
N PRO A 149 -5.80 8.00 -7.10
CA PRO A 149 -5.50 9.02 -8.10
C PRO A 149 -5.91 8.54 -9.49
N TYR A 150 -6.53 9.42 -10.26
CA TYR A 150 -7.00 9.09 -11.62
C TYR A 150 -7.91 7.85 -11.67
N ALA A 151 -8.87 7.75 -10.71
CA ALA A 151 -9.77 6.59 -10.61
C ALA A 151 -10.58 6.30 -11.89
N PHE A 152 -10.69 7.28 -12.78
CA PHE A 152 -11.34 7.19 -14.09
C PHE A 152 -10.46 6.57 -15.17
N LEU A 153 -9.17 6.31 -14.91
CA LEU A 153 -8.23 5.67 -15.82
C LEU A 153 -7.87 4.26 -15.35
N GLU A 154 -7.50 3.42 -16.31
CA GLU A 154 -6.87 2.12 -16.09
C GLU A 154 -5.41 2.14 -16.55
N LEU A 155 -4.59 1.27 -15.93
CA LEU A 155 -3.19 1.14 -16.34
C LEU A 155 -3.11 0.70 -17.80
N GLY A 156 -2.32 1.42 -18.58
CA GLY A 156 -2.19 1.19 -20.00
C GLY A 156 -3.18 1.99 -20.87
N ASP A 157 -4.12 2.74 -20.28
CA ASP A 157 -4.98 3.65 -21.04
C ASP A 157 -4.15 4.64 -21.87
N GLU A 158 -4.53 4.80 -23.13
CA GLU A 158 -3.95 5.80 -24.01
C GLU A 158 -4.91 6.98 -24.10
N VAL A 159 -4.39 8.18 -23.83
CA VAL A 159 -5.20 9.40 -23.84
C VAL A 159 -4.55 10.49 -24.71
N ALA A 160 -5.36 11.37 -25.28
CA ALA A 160 -4.91 12.64 -25.82
C ALA A 160 -5.17 13.76 -24.79
N ASP A 161 -4.20 14.62 -24.60
CA ASP A 161 -4.37 15.83 -23.79
C ASP A 161 -5.06 16.95 -24.56
N ARG A 162 -5.35 18.07 -23.88
CA ARG A 162 -5.98 19.26 -24.49
C ARG A 162 -5.22 19.78 -25.72
N ASN A 163 -3.91 19.59 -25.77
CA ASN A 163 -3.04 20.04 -26.86
C ASN A 163 -2.95 19.02 -28.02
N GLY A 164 -3.61 17.85 -27.88
CA GLY A 164 -3.58 16.76 -28.84
C GLY A 164 -2.34 15.86 -28.71
N ARG A 165 -1.52 16.03 -27.68
CA ARG A 165 -0.39 15.14 -27.39
C ARG A 165 -0.90 13.82 -26.80
N ALA A 166 -0.40 12.71 -27.32
CA ALA A 166 -0.80 11.39 -26.86
C ALA A 166 0.10 10.87 -25.73
N TRP A 167 -0.53 10.21 -24.76
CA TRP A 167 0.10 9.72 -23.54
C TRP A 167 -0.44 8.33 -23.19
N ARG A 168 0.40 7.49 -22.58
CA ARG A 168 -0.03 6.28 -21.90
C ARG A 168 0.05 6.48 -20.38
N PHE A 169 -1.00 6.05 -19.69
CA PHE A 169 -1.07 6.05 -18.24
C PHE A 169 -0.44 4.78 -17.67
N ASP A 170 0.79 4.84 -17.19
CA ASP A 170 1.51 3.69 -16.66
C ASP A 170 1.31 3.49 -15.16
N ALA A 171 1.12 4.58 -14.40
CA ALA A 171 0.76 4.59 -12.97
C ALA A 171 0.34 6.00 -12.56
N ALA A 172 -0.15 6.16 -11.33
CA ALA A 172 -0.26 7.48 -10.72
C ALA A 172 1.10 8.20 -10.84
N TRP A 173 1.09 9.43 -11.34
CA TRP A 173 2.27 10.29 -11.54
C TRP A 173 3.26 9.80 -12.61
N ASN A 174 2.99 8.69 -13.30
CA ASN A 174 3.84 8.16 -14.35
C ASN A 174 3.11 8.12 -15.71
N TRP A 175 3.51 9.03 -16.59
CA TRP A 175 2.93 9.23 -17.92
C TRP A 175 3.99 9.04 -18.99
N HIS A 176 3.72 8.21 -19.95
CA HIS A 176 4.61 7.96 -21.08
C HIS A 176 4.13 8.69 -22.33
N PRO A 177 4.85 9.71 -22.84
CA PRO A 177 4.49 10.37 -24.09
C PRO A 177 4.89 9.51 -25.31
N PHE A 178 4.05 9.49 -26.35
CA PHE A 178 4.35 8.72 -27.56
C PHE A 178 5.25 9.43 -28.57
N ASP A 179 5.49 10.73 -28.42
CA ASP A 179 6.28 11.53 -29.35
C ASP A 179 7.80 11.50 -29.10
N GLY A 180 8.23 10.78 -28.07
CA GLY A 180 9.64 10.66 -27.68
C GLY A 180 10.21 11.94 -27.05
N GLU A 181 9.38 12.95 -26.78
CA GLU A 181 9.78 14.13 -26.05
C GLU A 181 9.90 13.87 -24.53
N GLN A 182 10.37 14.90 -23.83
CA GLN A 182 10.61 14.81 -22.39
C GLN A 182 9.35 14.41 -21.61
N ALA A 183 9.52 13.55 -20.60
CA ALA A 183 8.47 13.18 -19.68
C ALA A 183 7.83 14.44 -19.04
N GLY A 184 6.55 14.36 -18.76
CA GLY A 184 5.77 15.45 -18.18
C GLY A 184 4.41 14.94 -17.76
N THR A 185 3.45 15.83 -17.64
CA THR A 185 2.07 15.51 -17.29
C THR A 185 1.12 16.03 -18.36
N PRO A 186 0.08 15.25 -18.72
CA PRO A 186 -0.91 15.69 -19.72
C PRO A 186 -1.72 16.89 -19.23
N THR A 187 -2.04 17.79 -20.15
CA THR A 187 -2.90 18.96 -19.86
C THR A 187 -4.37 18.56 -20.00
N TRP A 188 -5.17 18.79 -18.97
CA TRP A 188 -6.61 18.50 -18.99
C TRP A 188 -7.42 19.49 -19.83
N PRO A 189 -8.61 19.10 -20.37
CA PRO A 189 -9.22 17.79 -20.28
C PRO A 189 -8.51 16.71 -21.10
N LEU A 190 -8.70 15.43 -20.66
CA LEU A 190 -8.19 14.26 -21.36
C LEU A 190 -9.28 13.66 -22.26
N LYS A 191 -8.86 13.07 -23.35
CA LYS A 191 -9.71 12.26 -24.22
C LYS A 191 -9.11 10.85 -24.29
N LEU A 192 -9.83 9.83 -23.80
CA LEU A 192 -9.42 8.45 -23.94
C LEU A 192 -9.40 8.09 -25.44
N ILE A 193 -8.28 7.53 -25.88
CA ILE A 193 -8.07 7.03 -27.26
C ILE A 193 -8.38 5.54 -27.26
N THR A 194 -7.70 4.77 -26.41
CA THR A 194 -7.90 3.33 -26.27
C THR A 194 -7.83 2.89 -24.80
N ARG A 195 -8.56 1.83 -24.48
CA ARG A 195 -8.45 1.05 -23.25
C ARG A 195 -8.24 -0.40 -23.65
N HIS A 196 -7.20 -1.04 -23.11
CA HIS A 196 -6.76 -2.40 -23.52
C HIS A 196 -6.51 -2.53 -25.03
N GLY A 197 -6.08 -1.44 -25.69
CA GLY A 197 -5.83 -1.41 -27.14
C GLY A 197 -7.08 -1.23 -28.01
N GLU A 198 -8.27 -1.10 -27.43
CA GLU A 198 -9.52 -0.95 -28.17
C GLU A 198 -10.17 0.42 -27.87
N PRO A 199 -10.79 1.07 -28.87
CA PRO A 199 -11.60 2.25 -28.65
C PRO A 199 -12.84 1.92 -27.82
N THR A 200 -13.08 2.65 -26.74
CA THR A 200 -14.21 2.46 -25.81
C THR A 200 -14.97 3.77 -25.65
N PRO A 201 -16.02 4.02 -26.49
CA PRO A 201 -16.71 5.33 -26.51
C PRO A 201 -17.36 5.74 -25.21
N THR A 202 -17.94 4.79 -24.46
CA THR A 202 -18.60 5.06 -23.17
C THR A 202 -17.58 5.56 -22.15
N GLU A 203 -16.47 4.83 -21.99
CA GLU A 203 -15.39 5.16 -21.07
C GLU A 203 -14.68 6.45 -21.50
N ALA A 204 -14.63 6.72 -22.82
CA ALA A 204 -14.07 7.97 -23.34
C ALA A 204 -14.93 9.18 -22.92
N GLU A 205 -16.25 9.03 -22.87
CA GLU A 205 -17.14 10.06 -22.36
C GLU A 205 -16.93 10.26 -20.84
N GLU A 206 -16.83 9.19 -20.06
CA GLU A 206 -16.56 9.25 -18.62
C GLU A 206 -15.23 9.94 -18.30
N VAL A 207 -14.16 9.59 -18.99
CA VAL A 207 -12.84 10.25 -18.85
C VAL A 207 -12.93 11.73 -19.20
N GLY A 208 -13.62 12.07 -20.31
CA GLY A 208 -13.83 13.45 -20.73
C GLY A 208 -14.59 14.26 -19.69
N GLN A 209 -15.65 13.71 -19.11
CA GLN A 209 -16.45 14.35 -18.05
C GLN A 209 -15.63 14.51 -16.76
N ALA A 210 -14.92 13.48 -16.34
CA ALA A 210 -14.09 13.50 -15.12
C ALA A 210 -12.96 14.54 -15.18
N THR A 211 -12.43 14.80 -16.38
CA THR A 211 -11.32 15.74 -16.61
C THR A 211 -11.76 17.11 -17.17
N ALA A 212 -13.05 17.32 -17.36
CA ALA A 212 -13.58 18.61 -17.83
C ALA A 212 -13.31 19.76 -16.87
N VAL A 213 -13.23 19.45 -15.58
CA VAL A 213 -12.92 20.39 -14.49
C VAL A 213 -11.78 19.80 -13.65
N GLY A 214 -10.87 20.65 -13.19
CA GLY A 214 -9.70 20.25 -12.41
C GLY A 214 -8.44 20.11 -13.26
N SER A 215 -7.42 19.56 -12.64
CA SER A 215 -6.10 19.43 -13.23
C SER A 215 -5.31 18.28 -12.60
N HIS A 216 -4.18 17.94 -13.22
CA HIS A 216 -3.19 17.04 -12.63
C HIS A 216 -2.74 17.52 -11.23
N SER A 217 -2.57 18.83 -11.04
CA SER A 217 -2.18 19.40 -9.74
C SER A 217 -3.26 19.17 -8.68
N ASP A 218 -4.53 19.23 -9.02
CA ASP A 218 -5.62 18.98 -8.06
C ASP A 218 -5.62 17.52 -7.57
N GLU A 219 -5.32 16.56 -8.46
CA GLU A 219 -5.17 15.15 -8.06
C GLU A 219 -3.96 14.96 -7.13
N LEU A 220 -2.83 15.60 -7.45
CA LEU A 220 -1.62 15.57 -6.63
C LEU A 220 -1.86 16.22 -5.26
N ASP A 221 -2.54 17.37 -5.21
CA ASP A 221 -2.85 18.07 -3.97
C ASP A 221 -3.75 17.23 -3.07
N ARG A 222 -4.80 16.60 -3.62
CA ARG A 222 -5.68 15.71 -2.88
C ARG A 222 -4.90 14.52 -2.30
N TRP A 223 -4.08 13.87 -3.12
CA TRP A 223 -3.23 12.77 -2.69
C TRP A 223 -2.26 13.21 -1.60
N SER A 224 -1.61 14.36 -1.77
CA SER A 224 -0.65 14.92 -0.80
C SER A 224 -1.29 15.23 0.55
N VAL A 225 -2.51 15.76 0.56
CA VAL A 225 -3.25 16.00 1.81
C VAL A 225 -3.49 14.70 2.56
N LEU A 226 -3.82 13.62 1.84
CA LEU A 226 -4.11 12.32 2.45
C LEU A 226 -2.87 11.58 2.92
N THR A 227 -1.73 11.77 2.26
CA THR A 227 -0.50 10.99 2.51
C THR A 227 0.50 11.72 3.39
N HIS A 228 0.55 13.08 3.37
CA HIS A 228 1.53 13.86 4.12
C HIS A 228 0.96 14.51 5.41
N ALA A 229 -0.36 14.49 5.62
CA ALA A 229 -0.92 14.98 6.88
C ALA A 229 -0.35 14.16 8.04
N ARG A 230 0.41 14.80 8.95
CA ARG A 230 0.81 14.12 10.18
C ARG A 230 -0.45 13.73 10.96
N PRO A 231 -0.59 12.47 11.40
CA PRO A 231 -1.67 12.10 12.31
C PRO A 231 -1.63 13.06 13.50
N ALA A 232 -2.79 13.63 13.84
CA ALA A 232 -2.91 14.48 15.03
C ALA A 232 -2.39 13.65 16.21
N ALA A 233 -1.30 14.08 16.84
CA ALA A 233 -0.77 13.43 18.01
C ALA A 233 -1.93 13.30 19.01
N HIS A 234 -2.29 12.08 19.36
CA HIS A 234 -3.22 11.84 20.46
C HIS A 234 -2.60 12.52 21.70
N GLN A 235 -3.11 13.70 22.00
CA GLN A 235 -2.87 14.34 23.29
C GLN A 235 -3.59 13.48 24.33
N GLN A 236 -2.85 12.68 25.04
CA GLN A 236 -3.22 12.14 26.33
C GLN A 236 -2.67 13.03 27.42
#